data_cdb39d47b7f1ee80bfe807071963bfae
#
_entry.id   cdb39d47b7f1ee80bfe807071963bfae
#
_cell.length_a   1.000
_cell.length_b   1.000
_cell.length_c   1.000
_cell.angle_alpha   90.00
_cell.angle_beta   90.00
_cell.angle_gamma   90.00
#
_symmetry.space_group_name_H-M   'P 1'
#
loop_
_entity.id
_entity.type
_entity.pdbx_description
1 polymer ?
#
loop_
_entity_poly.entity_id
_entity_poly.type
_entity_poly.pdbx_seq_one_letter_code
_entity_poly.pdbx_strand_id
1 'polypeptide(L)'
;MKVEFLSGFEKDLSNTRDKILAKIILECIDRFKKANKISEVPNIKRLKGHPSAFRYRKGKNRIGFYMEDQTIVFAAFDTRDKIYHRFP
;
A
#
# COMPACT_ATOMS: atom_id res chain seq x y z
N MET A 1 -7.25 -11.05 -3.10
CA MET A 1 -6.90 -10.53 -4.43
C MET A 1 -5.45 -10.85 -4.76
N LYS A 2 -5.11 -10.85 -6.04
CA LYS A 2 -3.72 -11.00 -6.46
C LYS A 2 -2.94 -9.74 -6.10
N VAL A 3 -1.70 -9.90 -5.63
CA VAL A 3 -0.83 -8.77 -5.30
C VAL A 3 0.48 -8.87 -6.06
N GLU A 4 1.03 -7.72 -6.41
CA GLU A 4 2.34 -7.56 -7.03
C GLU A 4 3.06 -6.42 -6.32
N PHE A 5 4.38 -6.37 -6.47
CA PHE A 5 5.21 -5.37 -5.80
C PHE A 5 6.12 -4.70 -6.81
N LEU A 6 6.10 -3.36 -6.82
CA LEU A 6 7.09 -2.61 -7.55
C LEU A 6 8.42 -2.63 -6.79
N SER A 7 9.52 -2.46 -7.49
CA SER A 7 10.86 -2.48 -6.88
C SER A 7 11.02 -1.44 -5.78
N GLY A 8 10.38 -0.29 -5.93
CA GLY A 8 10.39 0.75 -4.89
C GLY A 8 9.77 0.29 -3.58
N PHE A 9 8.67 -0.45 -3.64
CA PHE A 9 8.04 -0.99 -2.45
C PHE A 9 8.91 -2.05 -1.78
N GLU A 10 9.47 -2.95 -2.58
CA GLU A 10 10.39 -3.97 -2.06
C GLU A 10 11.59 -3.34 -1.38
N LYS A 11 12.12 -2.27 -1.96
CA LYS A 11 13.23 -1.52 -1.39
C LYS A 11 12.83 -0.85 -0.07
N ASP A 12 11.63 -0.24 -0.02
CA ASP A 12 11.12 0.36 1.21
C ASP A 12 11.04 -0.68 2.32
N LEU A 13 10.53 -1.87 2.01
CA LEU A 13 10.38 -2.93 2.99
C LEU A 13 11.75 -3.45 3.46
N SER A 14 12.69 -3.68 2.54
CA SER A 14 14.02 -4.17 2.89
C SER A 14 14.83 -3.16 3.69
N ASN A 15 14.57 -1.86 3.51
CA ASN A 15 15.25 -0.80 4.25
C ASN A 15 14.62 -0.51 5.61
N THR A 16 13.48 -1.10 5.91
CA THR A 16 12.79 -0.88 7.19
C THR A 16 13.52 -1.62 8.29
N ARG A 17 14.03 -0.87 9.28
CA ARG A 17 14.75 -1.43 10.43
C ARG A 17 13.84 -1.65 11.63
N ASP A 18 12.68 -1.02 11.64
CA ASP A 18 11.67 -1.18 12.67
C ASP A 18 10.91 -2.47 12.43
N LYS A 19 11.19 -3.48 13.25
CA LYS A 19 10.58 -4.81 13.12
C LYS A 19 9.06 -4.77 13.32
N ILE A 20 8.58 -3.87 14.16
CA ILE A 20 7.15 -3.72 14.42
C ILE A 20 6.47 -3.16 13.16
N LEU A 21 7.07 -2.14 12.56
CA LEU A 21 6.54 -1.57 11.32
C LEU A 21 6.55 -2.59 10.19
N ALA A 22 7.64 -3.32 10.02
CA ALA A 22 7.72 -4.36 9.00
C ALA A 22 6.60 -5.39 9.16
N LYS A 23 6.34 -5.82 10.39
CA LYS A 23 5.25 -6.76 10.69
C LYS A 23 3.89 -6.17 10.34
N ILE A 24 3.65 -4.91 10.68
CA ILE A 24 2.41 -4.22 10.35
C ILE A 24 2.19 -4.18 8.84
N ILE A 25 3.22 -3.83 8.07
CA ILE A 25 3.13 -3.78 6.62
C ILE A 25 2.83 -5.16 6.02
N LEU A 26 3.49 -6.20 6.52
CA LEU A 26 3.24 -7.57 6.06
C LEU A 26 1.81 -8.03 6.37
N GLU A 27 1.29 -7.66 7.53
CA GLU A 27 -0.10 -7.97 7.90
C GLU A 27 -1.08 -7.24 6.97
N CYS A 28 -0.79 -6.00 6.59
CA CYS A 28 -1.60 -5.26 5.64
C CYS A 28 -1.63 -5.95 4.27
N ILE A 29 -0.47 -6.38 3.78
CA ILE A 29 -0.37 -7.11 2.51
C ILE A 29 -1.24 -8.37 2.56
N ASP A 30 -1.13 -9.12 3.65
CA ASP A 30 -1.92 -10.35 3.83
C ASP A 30 -3.42 -10.07 3.80
N ARG A 31 -3.84 -8.97 4.39
CA ARG A 31 -5.24 -8.55 4.37
C ARG A 31 -5.74 -8.32 2.94
N PHE A 32 -4.94 -7.65 2.10
CA PHE A 32 -5.28 -7.46 0.69
C PHE A 32 -5.35 -8.80 -0.05
N LYS A 33 -4.43 -9.71 0.23
CA LYS A 33 -4.44 -11.04 -0.39
C LYS A 33 -5.70 -11.82 -0.08
N LYS A 34 -6.19 -11.74 1.17
CA LYS A 34 -7.36 -12.48 1.62
C LYS A 34 -8.67 -11.86 1.19
N ALA A 35 -8.69 -10.59 0.85
CA ALA A 35 -9.91 -9.92 0.40
C ALA A 35 -10.30 -10.40 -1.00
N ASN A 36 -11.59 -10.49 -1.25
CA ASN A 36 -12.11 -10.85 -2.57
C ASN A 36 -12.25 -9.64 -3.47
N LYS A 37 -12.45 -8.48 -2.89
CA LYS A 37 -12.58 -7.21 -3.62
C LYS A 37 -12.12 -6.05 -2.75
N ILE A 38 -11.74 -4.95 -3.40
CA ILE A 38 -11.16 -3.79 -2.72
C ILE A 38 -12.11 -3.17 -1.69
N SER A 39 -13.41 -3.23 -1.93
CA SER A 39 -14.40 -2.67 -1.00
C SER A 39 -14.43 -3.36 0.35
N GLU A 40 -13.84 -4.54 0.48
CA GLU A 40 -13.74 -5.27 1.76
C GLU A 40 -12.61 -4.74 2.63
N VAL A 41 -11.72 -3.93 2.09
CA VAL A 41 -10.59 -3.38 2.84
C VAL A 41 -10.90 -1.93 3.21
N PRO A 42 -11.04 -1.60 4.49
CA PRO A 42 -11.34 -0.23 4.92
C PRO A 42 -10.11 0.67 4.82
N ASN A 43 -10.33 1.98 4.99
CA ASN A 43 -9.27 2.99 5.05
C ASN A 43 -8.52 3.19 3.74
N ILE A 44 -9.19 2.95 2.62
CA ILE A 44 -8.64 3.16 1.29
C ILE A 44 -9.25 4.43 0.71
N LYS A 45 -8.41 5.24 0.08
CA LYS A 45 -8.83 6.45 -0.61
C LYS A 45 -8.24 6.48 -2.01
N ARG A 46 -9.11 6.69 -3.02
CA ARG A 46 -8.63 6.94 -4.39
C ARG A 46 -7.99 8.32 -4.44
N LEU A 47 -6.88 8.44 -5.14
CA LEU A 47 -6.19 9.71 -5.29
C LEU A 47 -6.85 10.55 -6.38
N LYS A 48 -7.09 11.82 -6.08
CA LYS A 48 -7.71 12.75 -7.02
C LYS A 48 -6.82 12.94 -8.24
N GLY A 49 -7.41 12.82 -9.43
CA GLY A 49 -6.66 12.96 -10.67
C GLY A 49 -5.86 11.72 -11.09
N HIS A 50 -5.97 10.62 -10.33
CA HIS A 50 -5.23 9.38 -10.61
C HIS A 50 -6.19 8.20 -10.48
N PRO A 51 -6.90 7.82 -11.56
CA PRO A 51 -8.00 6.85 -11.47
C PRO A 51 -7.63 5.48 -10.92
N SER A 52 -6.37 5.05 -11.09
CA SER A 52 -5.93 3.73 -10.65
C SER A 52 -5.03 3.77 -9.40
N ALA A 53 -4.81 4.96 -8.81
CA ALA A 53 -3.91 5.12 -7.68
C ALA A 53 -4.70 5.32 -6.38
N PHE A 54 -4.29 4.61 -5.35
CA PHE A 54 -4.97 4.58 -4.05
C PHE A 54 -3.96 4.65 -2.92
N ARG A 55 -4.42 5.11 -1.75
CA ARG A 55 -3.67 5.02 -0.51
C ARG A 55 -4.46 4.24 0.52
N TYR A 56 -3.75 3.43 1.28
CA TYR A 56 -4.28 2.71 2.44
C TYR A 56 -3.68 3.32 3.70
N ARG A 57 -4.55 3.71 4.62
CA ARG A 57 -4.13 4.32 5.89
C ARG A 57 -3.98 3.25 6.96
N LYS A 58 -2.82 3.21 7.61
CA LYS A 58 -2.57 2.37 8.77
C LYS A 58 -1.81 3.19 9.82
N GLY A 59 -2.53 3.72 10.81
CA GLY A 59 -1.94 4.60 11.80
C GLY A 59 -1.34 5.85 11.15
N LYS A 60 -0.10 6.14 11.45
CA LYS A 60 0.63 7.26 10.84
C LYS A 60 1.26 6.91 9.49
N ASN A 61 1.14 5.66 9.07
CA ASN A 61 1.73 5.19 7.83
C ASN A 61 0.70 5.13 6.72
N ARG A 62 1.18 5.22 5.48
CA ARG A 62 0.36 5.13 4.27
C ARG A 62 1.03 4.19 3.29
N ILE A 63 0.22 3.32 2.69
CA ILE A 63 0.68 2.45 1.61
C ILE A 63 0.05 2.95 0.33
N GLY A 64 0.90 3.29 -0.65
CA GLY A 64 0.46 3.66 -1.97
C GLY A 64 0.43 2.45 -2.88
N PHE A 65 -0.66 2.27 -3.61
CA PHE A 65 -0.80 1.14 -4.51
C PHE A 65 -1.62 1.53 -5.74
N TYR A 66 -1.42 0.76 -6.81
CA TYR A 66 -2.25 0.85 -8.00
C TYR A 66 -3.16 -0.36 -8.05
N MET A 67 -4.33 -0.19 -8.61
CA MET A 67 -5.23 -1.31 -8.89
C MET A 67 -5.40 -1.44 -10.39
N GLU A 68 -5.01 -2.59 -10.91
CA GLU A 68 -5.13 -2.92 -12.33
C GLU A 68 -5.92 -4.22 -12.42
N ASP A 69 -7.14 -4.13 -12.96
CA ASP A 69 -8.11 -5.23 -12.93
C ASP A 69 -8.33 -5.66 -11.48
N GLN A 70 -8.05 -6.89 -11.14
CA GLN A 70 -8.21 -7.43 -9.79
C GLN A 70 -6.86 -7.58 -9.08
N THR A 71 -5.83 -6.91 -9.59
CA THR A 71 -4.48 -7.00 -9.04
C THR A 71 -4.13 -5.72 -8.29
N ILE A 72 -3.64 -5.88 -7.08
CA ILE A 72 -3.12 -4.78 -6.26
C ILE A 72 -1.61 -4.70 -6.49
N VAL A 73 -1.14 -3.56 -6.96
CA VAL A 73 0.30 -3.34 -7.22
C VAL A 73 0.82 -2.38 -6.17
N PHE A 74 1.50 -2.90 -5.17
CA PHE A 74 2.06 -2.08 -4.10
C PHE A 74 3.26 -1.29 -4.63
N ALA A 75 3.24 0.04 -4.42
CA ALA A 75 4.24 0.94 -5.01
C ALA A 75 5.20 1.54 -3.99
N ALA A 76 4.70 1.92 -2.81
CA ALA A 76 5.53 2.58 -1.79
C ALA A 76 4.81 2.57 -0.45
N PHE A 77 5.56 2.68 0.64
CA PHE A 77 4.95 3.06 1.91
C PHE A 77 5.85 4.06 2.63
N ASP A 78 5.22 4.93 3.39
CA ASP A 78 5.92 5.96 4.15
C ASP A 78 4.95 6.59 5.14
N THR A 79 5.44 7.53 5.93
CA THR A 79 4.57 8.33 6.79
C THR A 79 3.66 9.20 5.93
N ARG A 80 2.58 9.69 6.55
CA ARG A 80 1.58 10.53 5.89
C ARG A 80 2.21 11.69 5.11
N ASP A 81 3.13 12.41 5.75
CA ASP A 81 3.71 13.61 5.13
C ASP A 81 4.65 13.27 3.98
N LYS A 82 5.45 12.22 4.12
CA LYS A 82 6.43 11.84 3.11
C LYS A 82 5.81 11.18 1.90
N ILE A 83 4.72 10.42 2.07
CA ILE A 83 4.10 9.73 0.96
C ILE A 83 3.57 10.70 -0.10
N TYR A 84 3.15 11.91 0.28
CA TYR A 84 2.69 12.91 -0.66
C TYR A 84 3.72 13.28 -1.72
N HIS A 85 5.00 13.16 -1.39
CA HIS A 85 6.11 13.51 -2.29
C HIS A 85 6.62 12.31 -3.07
N ARG A 86 6.12 11.12 -2.79
CA ARG A 86 6.63 9.88 -3.37
C ARG A 86 5.60 9.12 -4.19
N PHE A 87 4.31 9.32 -3.92
CA PHE A 87 3.26 8.52 -4.54
C PHE A 87 2.00 9.36 -4.77
N PRO A 88 1.44 9.26 -5.97
CA PRO A 88 1.99 8.73 -7.19
C PRO A 88 3.01 9.67 -7.80
#